data_f567c30cc9ae2d0a6b8f0abe788ed0f6
#
_entry.id   f567c30cc9ae2d0a6b8f0abe788ed0f6
#
_cell.length_a   1.000
_cell.length_b   1.000
_cell.length_c   1.000
_cell.angle_alpha   90.00
_cell.angle_beta   90.00
_cell.angle_gamma   90.00
#
_symmetry.space_group_name_H-M   'P 1'
#
loop_
_entity.id
_entity.type
_entity.pdbx_description
1 polymer ?
#
loop_
_entity_poly.entity_id
_entity_poly.type
_entity_poly.pdbx_seq_one_letter_code
_entity_poly.pdbx_strand_id
1 'polypeptide(L)'
;GGRYPTLSFSHWDQLLCMLFAQLTTRQSLRDITTCLRSYSSKLYFAGFRGSVARSTLADANERRYSRIFEALALHTMHIARGLYASEPLGVELSQGVYAMDSTTVDLCLGLFGWTPSAKGRAGLKLHTLLDLRGNIPSVLSITTARVHDASFIDRLHLEAGSFYVMDRGYFHAARLLRFTTAAAFFVIRTREKMLHQVLAEQPCDAMAGIVSDRHVLLTGKHTGSGYPLPVRLIEFHDTERERTLRFLTNNFELDAALVARLYRCRWQIELFFKWIKQHLRIKAFIGNSPNAVSIQIWTAITAYVLVAIVRKRLGAPASMHAILQILSLNLFEKTPLPTLLGNAADCEESDVPVTHQLALL
;
A
#
# COMPACT_ATOMS: atom_id res chain seq x y z
N GLY A 1 8.70 -13.81 -18.61
CA GLY A 1 10.07 -14.23 -18.85
C GLY A 1 10.77 -13.37 -19.88
N GLY A 2 12.07 -13.20 -19.73
CA GLY A 2 12.89 -12.52 -20.73
C GLY A 2 12.89 -13.29 -22.07
N ARG A 3 12.99 -12.56 -23.18
CA ARG A 3 12.98 -13.16 -24.55
C ARG A 3 14.13 -14.13 -24.83
N TYR A 4 15.20 -14.11 -24.02
CA TYR A 4 16.39 -14.93 -24.24
C TYR A 4 16.82 -15.61 -22.93
N PRO A 5 17.21 -16.90 -22.94
CA PRO A 5 17.77 -17.56 -21.78
C PRO A 5 19.11 -16.92 -21.41
N THR A 6 19.25 -16.56 -20.13
CA THR A 6 20.52 -16.06 -19.57
C THR A 6 21.39 -17.26 -19.16
N LEU A 7 22.60 -17.37 -19.72
CA LEU A 7 23.46 -18.53 -19.56
C LEU A 7 24.06 -18.67 -18.13
N SER A 8 24.34 -17.55 -17.44
CA SER A 8 25.07 -17.59 -16.15
C SER A 8 24.37 -16.90 -14.99
N PHE A 9 23.61 -15.80 -15.21
CA PHE A 9 22.90 -15.06 -14.18
C PHE A 9 21.46 -14.82 -14.62
N SER A 10 20.55 -15.62 -14.10
CA SER A 10 19.14 -15.61 -14.49
C SER A 10 18.36 -14.43 -13.87
N HIS A 11 17.14 -14.19 -14.32
CA HIS A 11 16.21 -13.28 -13.64
C HIS A 11 15.84 -13.78 -12.25
N TRP A 12 15.87 -15.10 -12.04
CA TRP A 12 15.66 -15.71 -10.73
C TRP A 12 16.80 -15.35 -9.77
N ASP A 13 18.08 -15.49 -10.20
CA ASP A 13 19.23 -15.10 -9.39
C ASP A 13 19.18 -13.61 -9.01
N GLN A 14 18.78 -12.74 -9.96
CA GLN A 14 18.58 -11.32 -9.69
C GLN A 14 17.48 -11.09 -8.65
N LEU A 15 16.33 -11.76 -8.80
CA LEU A 15 15.23 -11.68 -7.83
C LEU A 15 15.69 -12.11 -6.44
N LEU A 16 16.38 -13.23 -6.33
CA LEU A 16 16.91 -13.73 -5.06
C LEU A 16 17.89 -12.72 -4.42
N CYS A 17 18.79 -12.12 -5.19
CA CYS A 17 19.68 -11.06 -4.70
C CYS A 17 18.90 -9.87 -4.15
N MET A 18 17.88 -9.41 -4.88
CA MET A 18 17.09 -8.23 -4.51
C MET A 18 16.17 -8.53 -3.32
N LEU A 19 15.57 -9.72 -3.24
CA LEU A 19 14.80 -10.16 -2.07
C LEU A 19 15.70 -10.31 -0.84
N PHE A 20 16.89 -10.92 -0.99
CA PHE A 20 17.88 -10.98 0.08
C PHE A 20 18.22 -9.58 0.60
N ALA A 21 18.41 -8.61 -0.31
CA ALA A 21 18.69 -7.23 0.08
C ALA A 21 17.55 -6.60 0.90
N GLN A 22 16.28 -6.87 0.53
CA GLN A 22 15.12 -6.36 1.27
C GLN A 22 14.97 -7.05 2.63
N LEU A 23 14.98 -8.38 2.65
CA LEU A 23 14.77 -9.16 3.87
C LEU A 23 15.87 -8.99 4.91
N THR A 24 17.12 -8.73 4.47
CA THR A 24 18.27 -8.55 5.36
C THR A 24 18.78 -7.10 5.42
N THR A 25 18.01 -6.16 4.89
CA THR A 25 18.26 -4.71 4.94
C THR A 25 19.64 -4.27 4.40
N ARG A 26 20.15 -4.92 3.32
CA ARG A 26 21.46 -4.58 2.71
C ARG A 26 21.44 -3.18 2.11
N GLN A 27 22.57 -2.47 2.21
CA GLN A 27 22.66 -1.05 1.88
C GLN A 27 23.26 -0.76 0.50
N SER A 28 23.98 -1.71 -0.10
CA SER A 28 24.63 -1.53 -1.39
C SER A 28 24.80 -2.83 -2.15
N LEU A 29 25.05 -2.75 -3.47
CA LEU A 29 25.37 -3.93 -4.28
C LEU A 29 26.61 -4.66 -3.76
N ARG A 30 27.61 -3.93 -3.22
CA ARG A 30 28.79 -4.53 -2.62
C ARG A 30 28.43 -5.31 -1.36
N ASP A 31 27.60 -4.74 -0.48
CA ASP A 31 27.13 -5.40 0.72
C ASP A 31 26.37 -6.70 0.38
N ILE A 32 25.43 -6.65 -0.58
CA ILE A 32 24.72 -7.81 -1.07
C ILE A 32 25.69 -8.92 -1.50
N THR A 33 26.61 -8.61 -2.41
CA THR A 33 27.50 -9.61 -2.99
C THR A 33 28.54 -10.13 -2.01
N THR A 34 29.00 -9.31 -1.05
CA THR A 34 29.90 -9.72 0.02
C THR A 34 29.20 -10.69 0.96
N CYS A 35 27.99 -10.37 1.41
CA CYS A 35 27.22 -11.25 2.28
C CYS A 35 26.85 -12.57 1.57
N LEU A 36 26.38 -12.53 0.32
CA LEU A 36 26.09 -13.76 -0.43
C LEU A 36 27.35 -14.64 -0.60
N ARG A 37 28.52 -14.02 -0.79
CA ARG A 37 29.78 -14.78 -0.91
C ARG A 37 30.14 -15.50 0.39
N SER A 38 29.87 -14.93 1.57
CA SER A 38 30.08 -15.60 2.85
C SER A 38 29.22 -16.85 3.04
N TYR A 39 28.09 -16.90 2.34
CA TYR A 39 27.18 -18.07 2.32
C TYR A 39 27.36 -18.97 1.09
N SER A 40 28.51 -18.95 0.42
CA SER A 40 28.73 -19.64 -0.86
C SER A 40 28.32 -21.11 -0.85
N SER A 41 28.57 -21.84 0.24
CA SER A 41 28.17 -23.25 0.39
C SER A 41 26.66 -23.47 0.54
N LYS A 42 25.91 -22.43 0.92
CA LYS A 42 24.45 -22.49 1.14
C LYS A 42 23.66 -21.90 -0.03
N LEU A 43 24.31 -21.17 -0.96
CA LEU A 43 23.63 -20.49 -2.07
C LEU A 43 22.83 -21.43 -2.96
N TYR A 44 23.35 -22.62 -3.24
CA TYR A 44 22.67 -23.62 -4.06
C TYR A 44 21.31 -24.02 -3.44
N PHE A 45 21.27 -24.22 -2.13
CA PHE A 45 20.04 -24.58 -1.41
C PHE A 45 19.04 -23.42 -1.38
N ALA A 46 19.52 -22.18 -1.46
CA ALA A 46 18.66 -20.98 -1.59
C ALA A 46 18.18 -20.75 -3.05
N GLY A 47 18.57 -21.61 -4.00
CA GLY A 47 18.16 -21.55 -5.40
C GLY A 47 19.05 -20.73 -6.31
N PHE A 48 20.24 -20.30 -5.84
CA PHE A 48 21.23 -19.63 -6.70
C PHE A 48 21.98 -20.65 -7.55
N ARG A 49 22.26 -20.29 -8.81
CA ARG A 49 23.03 -21.14 -9.73
C ARG A 49 24.54 -21.04 -9.58
N GLY A 50 25.03 -19.99 -8.89
CA GLY A 50 26.46 -19.76 -8.70
C GLY A 50 26.74 -18.47 -7.93
N SER A 51 28.02 -18.07 -7.91
CA SER A 51 28.43 -16.82 -7.27
C SER A 51 27.94 -15.60 -8.04
N VAL A 52 27.63 -14.54 -7.30
CA VAL A 52 27.11 -13.29 -7.87
C VAL A 52 28.20 -12.22 -7.87
N ALA A 53 28.60 -11.76 -9.06
CA ALA A 53 29.49 -10.62 -9.19
C ALA A 53 28.69 -9.31 -9.09
N ARG A 54 29.28 -8.28 -8.43
CA ARG A 54 28.67 -6.96 -8.26
C ARG A 54 28.32 -6.30 -9.60
N SER A 55 29.21 -6.36 -10.58
CA SER A 55 29.00 -5.79 -11.92
C SER A 55 27.82 -6.45 -12.62
N THR A 56 27.71 -7.78 -12.54
CA THR A 56 26.62 -8.54 -13.14
C THR A 56 25.26 -8.15 -12.52
N LEU A 57 25.19 -7.99 -11.20
CA LEU A 57 23.98 -7.55 -10.52
C LEU A 57 23.64 -6.09 -10.87
N ALA A 58 24.65 -5.21 -10.97
CA ALA A 58 24.47 -3.82 -11.39
C ALA A 58 23.90 -3.74 -12.81
N ASP A 59 24.52 -4.43 -13.77
CA ASP A 59 24.05 -4.49 -15.16
C ASP A 59 22.64 -5.06 -15.28
N ALA A 60 22.33 -6.10 -14.50
CA ALA A 60 21.00 -6.67 -14.48
C ALA A 60 19.94 -5.67 -13.99
N ASN A 61 20.22 -4.93 -12.92
CA ASN A 61 19.31 -3.90 -12.42
C ASN A 61 19.16 -2.72 -13.38
N GLU A 62 20.20 -2.41 -14.16
CA GLU A 62 20.17 -1.32 -15.13
C GLU A 62 19.39 -1.68 -16.40
N ARG A 63 19.63 -2.88 -16.96
CA ARG A 63 19.22 -3.25 -18.31
C ARG A 63 18.00 -4.13 -18.41
N ARG A 64 17.68 -4.94 -17.35
CA ARG A 64 16.54 -5.86 -17.39
C ARG A 64 15.25 -5.16 -17.05
N TYR A 65 14.18 -5.48 -17.76
CA TYR A 65 12.88 -4.83 -17.60
C TYR A 65 12.29 -4.99 -16.20
N SER A 66 12.02 -3.88 -15.54
CA SER A 66 11.36 -3.83 -14.23
C SER A 66 9.94 -4.44 -14.24
N ARG A 67 9.29 -4.52 -15.41
CA ARG A 67 7.96 -5.15 -15.59
C ARG A 67 7.90 -6.62 -15.15
N ILE A 68 9.03 -7.33 -15.15
CA ILE A 68 9.08 -8.72 -14.64
C ILE A 68 8.84 -8.73 -13.13
N PHE A 69 9.44 -7.79 -12.41
CA PHE A 69 9.27 -7.61 -10.96
C PHE A 69 7.89 -7.06 -10.61
N GLU A 70 7.38 -6.15 -11.43
CA GLU A 70 6.00 -5.67 -11.33
C GLU A 70 5.00 -6.82 -11.47
N ALA A 71 5.11 -7.63 -12.52
CA ALA A 71 4.22 -8.76 -12.75
C ALA A 71 4.25 -9.78 -11.60
N LEU A 72 5.45 -10.04 -11.02
CA LEU A 72 5.60 -10.90 -9.86
C LEU A 72 4.92 -10.29 -8.62
N ALA A 73 5.12 -9.00 -8.37
CA ALA A 73 4.48 -8.31 -7.26
C ALA A 73 2.95 -8.38 -7.37
N LEU A 74 2.40 -8.07 -8.53
CA LEU A 74 0.95 -8.15 -8.79
C LEU A 74 0.41 -9.58 -8.59
N HIS A 75 1.15 -10.58 -9.06
CA HIS A 75 0.77 -11.99 -8.88
C HIS A 75 0.77 -12.39 -7.39
N THR A 76 1.82 -12.02 -6.64
CA THR A 76 1.88 -12.32 -5.19
C THR A 76 0.81 -11.56 -4.41
N MET A 77 0.49 -10.30 -4.77
CA MET A 77 -0.61 -9.53 -4.21
C MET A 77 -1.96 -10.24 -4.43
N HIS A 78 -2.19 -10.76 -5.64
CA HIS A 78 -3.41 -11.54 -5.93
C HIS A 78 -3.53 -12.77 -5.03
N ILE A 79 -2.44 -13.56 -4.86
CA ILE A 79 -2.42 -14.71 -3.96
C ILE A 79 -2.73 -14.29 -2.51
N ALA A 80 -2.07 -13.23 -2.03
CA ALA A 80 -2.26 -12.74 -0.67
C ALA A 80 -3.71 -12.30 -0.44
N ARG A 81 -4.30 -11.51 -1.34
CA ARG A 81 -5.70 -11.09 -1.24
C ARG A 81 -6.64 -12.29 -1.08
N GLY A 82 -6.44 -13.35 -1.85
CA GLY A 82 -7.22 -14.59 -1.71
C GLY A 82 -7.09 -15.21 -0.32
N LEU A 83 -5.88 -15.23 0.26
CA LEU A 83 -5.65 -15.78 1.59
C LEU A 83 -6.28 -14.93 2.72
N TYR A 84 -6.39 -13.63 2.54
CA TYR A 84 -6.94 -12.68 3.51
C TYR A 84 -8.42 -12.32 3.27
N ALA A 85 -9.08 -12.91 2.27
CA ALA A 85 -10.45 -12.55 1.87
C ALA A 85 -11.49 -12.70 3.01
N SER A 86 -11.26 -13.60 3.96
CA SER A 86 -12.13 -13.82 5.11
C SER A 86 -11.74 -13.05 6.38
N GLU A 87 -10.68 -12.23 6.33
CA GLU A 87 -10.28 -11.45 7.51
C GLU A 87 -11.32 -10.39 7.87
N PRO A 88 -11.55 -10.13 9.17
CA PRO A 88 -12.47 -9.08 9.60
C PRO A 88 -11.95 -7.70 9.20
N LEU A 89 -12.85 -6.83 8.76
CA LEU A 89 -12.54 -5.43 8.42
C LEU A 89 -12.50 -4.50 9.64
N GLY A 90 -12.90 -4.98 10.82
CA GLY A 90 -13.16 -4.13 11.98
C GLY A 90 -14.45 -3.30 11.87
N VAL A 91 -15.22 -3.50 10.81
CA VAL A 91 -16.56 -2.96 10.57
C VAL A 91 -17.45 -4.05 9.99
N GLU A 92 -18.75 -3.99 10.30
CA GLU A 92 -19.72 -5.01 9.85
C GLU A 92 -20.11 -4.79 8.39
N LEU A 93 -19.22 -5.19 7.47
CA LEU A 93 -19.45 -5.15 6.04
C LEU A 93 -18.95 -6.42 5.36
N SER A 94 -19.78 -6.99 4.50
CA SER A 94 -19.41 -8.14 3.66
C SER A 94 -18.69 -7.73 2.38
N GLN A 95 -18.93 -6.52 1.90
CA GLN A 95 -18.38 -5.96 0.67
C GLN A 95 -16.87 -5.71 0.76
N GLY A 96 -16.21 -5.59 -0.38
CA GLY A 96 -14.81 -5.14 -0.47
C GLY A 96 -14.68 -3.70 0.02
N VAL A 97 -13.65 -3.43 0.83
CA VAL A 97 -13.33 -2.07 1.29
C VAL A 97 -11.87 -1.77 0.98
N TYR A 98 -11.67 -0.70 0.24
CA TYR A 98 -10.35 -0.28 -0.24
C TYR A 98 -10.02 1.11 0.28
N ALA A 99 -8.82 1.28 0.86
CA ALA A 99 -8.26 2.59 1.11
C ALA A 99 -7.39 3.02 -0.08
N MET A 100 -7.54 4.27 -0.50
CA MET A 100 -6.74 4.86 -1.58
C MET A 100 -5.92 6.01 -1.04
N ASP A 101 -4.61 5.93 -1.25
CA ASP A 101 -3.70 7.02 -0.89
C ASP A 101 -2.39 6.94 -1.69
N SER A 102 -1.55 7.95 -1.56
CA SER A 102 -0.23 7.99 -2.16
C SER A 102 0.83 8.41 -1.15
N THR A 103 2.04 7.90 -1.34
CA THR A 103 3.17 8.34 -0.54
C THR A 103 4.34 8.74 -1.42
N THR A 104 5.04 9.82 -1.05
CA THR A 104 6.23 10.27 -1.76
C THR A 104 7.48 9.59 -1.18
N VAL A 105 8.35 9.16 -2.07
CA VAL A 105 9.70 8.73 -1.78
C VAL A 105 10.65 9.80 -2.31
N ASP A 106 11.29 10.52 -1.41
CA ASP A 106 12.22 11.60 -1.76
C ASP A 106 13.52 11.02 -2.33
N LEU A 107 14.01 11.65 -3.39
CA LEU A 107 15.24 11.28 -4.09
C LEU A 107 16.21 12.45 -4.08
N CYS A 108 17.50 12.17 -4.01
CA CYS A 108 18.54 13.19 -4.12
C CYS A 108 18.63 13.66 -5.59
N LEU A 109 18.37 14.94 -5.85
CA LEU A 109 18.38 15.53 -7.21
C LEU A 109 19.69 15.26 -7.98
N GLY A 110 20.82 15.35 -7.30
CA GLY A 110 22.13 15.13 -7.93
C GLY A 110 22.34 13.70 -8.44
N LEU A 111 21.63 12.72 -7.87
CA LEU A 111 21.73 11.31 -8.27
C LEU A 111 20.58 10.87 -9.18
N PHE A 112 19.44 11.55 -9.14
CA PHE A 112 18.19 11.13 -9.81
C PHE A 112 17.62 12.26 -10.68
N GLY A 113 18.45 12.85 -11.55
CA GLY A 113 18.09 13.99 -12.40
C GLY A 113 16.93 13.73 -13.38
N TRP A 114 16.53 12.46 -13.58
CA TRP A 114 15.38 12.05 -14.39
C TRP A 114 14.03 12.25 -13.70
N THR A 115 14.00 12.60 -12.39
CA THR A 115 12.76 12.89 -11.67
C THR A 115 12.65 14.38 -11.30
N PRO A 116 12.44 15.28 -12.25
CA PRO A 116 12.30 16.68 -11.94
C PRO A 116 11.06 16.90 -11.08
N SER A 117 11.23 17.51 -9.92
CA SER A 117 10.11 17.85 -9.03
C SER A 117 9.68 19.30 -9.19
N ALA A 118 8.47 19.61 -8.77
CA ALA A 118 8.08 20.97 -8.42
C ALA A 118 8.83 21.36 -7.12
N LYS A 119 9.39 22.57 -7.03
CA LYS A 119 10.11 23.09 -5.85
C LYS A 119 11.51 22.50 -5.57
N GLY A 120 12.22 22.00 -6.58
CA GLY A 120 13.63 21.62 -6.42
C GLY A 120 13.88 20.29 -5.69
N ARG A 121 12.87 19.47 -5.46
CA ARG A 121 13.01 18.12 -4.88
C ARG A 121 12.69 17.06 -5.91
N ALA A 122 13.58 16.09 -6.10
CA ALA A 122 13.29 14.90 -6.88
C ALA A 122 12.46 13.93 -6.02
N GLY A 123 11.52 13.24 -6.63
CA GLY A 123 10.71 12.27 -5.89
C GLY A 123 9.88 11.38 -6.80
N LEU A 124 9.63 10.18 -6.30
CA LEU A 124 8.65 9.27 -6.85
C LEU A 124 7.44 9.23 -5.93
N LYS A 125 6.29 8.97 -6.52
CA LYS A 125 5.04 8.79 -5.81
C LYS A 125 4.54 7.36 -6.01
N LEU A 126 4.23 6.70 -4.91
CA LEU A 126 3.60 5.39 -4.90
C LEU A 126 2.11 5.59 -4.64
N HIS A 127 1.31 5.49 -5.67
CA HIS A 127 -0.15 5.45 -5.55
C HIS A 127 -0.55 4.02 -5.23
N THR A 128 -1.35 3.86 -4.20
CA THR A 128 -1.74 2.53 -3.73
C THR A 128 -3.24 2.46 -3.49
N LEU A 129 -3.84 1.39 -3.94
CA LEU A 129 -5.14 0.92 -3.51
C LEU A 129 -4.91 -0.27 -2.59
N LEU A 130 -5.23 -0.11 -1.31
CA LEU A 130 -5.02 -1.11 -0.27
C LEU A 130 -6.34 -1.80 0.03
N ASP A 131 -6.40 -3.12 -0.12
CA ASP A 131 -7.49 -3.93 0.40
C ASP A 131 -7.37 -3.99 1.92
N LEU A 132 -8.39 -3.49 2.63
CA LEU A 132 -8.36 -3.40 4.07
C LEU A 132 -8.57 -4.76 4.76
N ARG A 133 -8.93 -5.80 4.02
CA ARG A 133 -8.86 -7.18 4.50
C ARG A 133 -7.39 -7.62 4.47
N GLY A 134 -6.78 -7.64 5.64
CA GLY A 134 -5.37 -8.01 5.80
C GLY A 134 -4.35 -6.97 5.33
N ASN A 135 -4.78 -5.77 4.94
CA ASN A 135 -3.91 -4.66 4.51
C ASN A 135 -2.98 -5.04 3.33
N ILE A 136 -3.55 -5.73 2.34
CA ILE A 136 -2.79 -6.17 1.16
C ILE A 136 -2.99 -5.16 0.01
N PRO A 137 -1.92 -4.65 -0.62
CA PRO A 137 -2.06 -3.82 -1.81
C PRO A 137 -2.80 -4.59 -2.91
N SER A 138 -3.79 -3.95 -3.54
CA SER A 138 -4.50 -4.53 -4.69
C SER A 138 -4.05 -3.90 -6.00
N VAL A 139 -3.77 -2.60 -6.00
CA VAL A 139 -3.17 -1.86 -7.11
C VAL A 139 -2.07 -0.96 -6.58
N LEU A 140 -0.93 -0.93 -7.26
CA LEU A 140 0.16 -0.01 -6.98
C LEU A 140 0.69 0.58 -8.29
N SER A 141 0.96 1.88 -8.30
CA SER A 141 1.53 2.57 -9.45
C SER A 141 2.65 3.52 -9.02
N ILE A 142 3.78 3.44 -9.69
CA ILE A 142 4.94 4.30 -9.49
C ILE A 142 4.86 5.44 -10.50
N THR A 143 4.89 6.69 -10.03
CA THR A 143 4.90 7.88 -10.88
C THR A 143 5.91 8.89 -10.37
N THR A 144 6.17 9.94 -11.17
CA THR A 144 6.90 11.10 -10.64
C THR A 144 6.04 11.87 -9.64
N ALA A 145 6.65 12.58 -8.70
CA ALA A 145 5.95 13.35 -7.66
C ALA A 145 5.01 14.45 -8.23
N ARG A 146 5.14 14.80 -9.51
CA ARG A 146 4.28 15.79 -10.19
C ARG A 146 2.87 15.30 -10.49
N VAL A 147 2.68 13.98 -10.59
CA VAL A 147 1.37 13.41 -10.92
C VAL A 147 0.39 13.66 -9.78
N HIS A 148 -0.76 14.22 -10.12
CA HIS A 148 -1.80 14.53 -9.14
C HIS A 148 -2.47 13.25 -8.63
N ASP A 149 -2.72 13.17 -7.32
CA ASP A 149 -3.23 11.94 -6.68
C ASP A 149 -4.55 11.48 -7.26
N ALA A 150 -5.50 12.39 -7.50
CA ALA A 150 -6.80 12.05 -8.06
C ALA A 150 -6.72 11.40 -9.46
N SER A 151 -5.63 11.59 -10.22
CA SER A 151 -5.45 10.96 -11.53
C SER A 151 -5.24 9.43 -11.44
N PHE A 152 -4.89 8.93 -10.26
CA PHE A 152 -4.78 7.49 -10.03
C PHE A 152 -6.13 6.77 -10.19
N ILE A 153 -7.25 7.45 -9.89
CA ILE A 153 -8.60 6.92 -10.09
C ILE A 153 -8.82 6.49 -11.55
N ASP A 154 -8.21 7.19 -12.52
CA ASP A 154 -8.39 6.90 -13.94
C ASP A 154 -7.78 5.55 -14.35
N ARG A 155 -6.87 5.01 -13.55
CA ARG A 155 -6.19 3.71 -13.78
C ARG A 155 -6.87 2.53 -13.10
N LEU A 156 -7.89 2.79 -12.27
CA LEU A 156 -8.53 1.75 -11.48
C LEU A 156 -9.64 1.05 -12.26
N HIS A 157 -9.70 -0.25 -12.09
CA HIS A 157 -10.87 -1.07 -12.34
C HIS A 157 -11.70 -1.07 -11.05
N LEU A 158 -12.86 -0.40 -11.09
CA LEU A 158 -13.74 -0.27 -9.94
C LEU A 158 -14.63 -1.50 -9.83
N GLU A 159 -14.63 -2.14 -8.67
CA GLU A 159 -15.43 -3.32 -8.39
C GLU A 159 -16.82 -2.90 -7.90
N ALA A 160 -17.89 -3.32 -8.59
CA ALA A 160 -19.26 -3.02 -8.21
C ALA A 160 -19.56 -3.51 -6.78
N GLY A 161 -20.31 -2.72 -6.03
CA GLY A 161 -20.66 -3.00 -4.62
C GLY A 161 -19.54 -2.72 -3.62
N SER A 162 -18.31 -2.47 -4.05
CA SER A 162 -17.18 -2.21 -3.15
C SER A 162 -17.10 -0.75 -2.73
N PHE A 163 -16.53 -0.51 -1.55
CA PHE A 163 -16.30 0.81 -0.97
C PHE A 163 -14.85 1.27 -1.17
N TYR A 164 -14.68 2.53 -1.58
CA TYR A 164 -13.39 3.18 -1.77
C TYR A 164 -13.28 4.39 -0.86
N VAL A 165 -12.36 4.31 0.11
CA VAL A 165 -12.16 5.34 1.12
C VAL A 165 -10.94 6.19 0.76
N MET A 166 -11.13 7.52 0.69
CA MET A 166 -10.14 8.45 0.16
C MET A 166 -10.04 9.71 1.01
N ASP A 167 -8.85 10.33 1.03
CA ASP A 167 -8.70 11.67 1.59
C ASP A 167 -9.16 12.75 0.61
N ARG A 168 -9.34 13.96 1.11
CA ARG A 168 -9.79 15.14 0.35
C ARG A 168 -8.92 15.49 -0.87
N GLY A 169 -7.66 15.04 -0.90
CA GLY A 169 -6.77 15.21 -2.04
C GLY A 169 -7.25 14.53 -3.32
N TYR A 170 -8.11 13.52 -3.18
CA TYR A 170 -8.72 12.77 -4.29
C TYR A 170 -10.03 13.39 -4.80
N PHE A 171 -10.52 14.45 -4.16
CA PHE A 171 -11.78 15.07 -4.57
C PHE A 171 -11.69 15.69 -5.97
N HIS A 172 -12.39 15.05 -6.90
CA HIS A 172 -12.57 15.52 -8.28
C HIS A 172 -13.92 14.99 -8.78
N ALA A 173 -14.90 15.89 -8.93
CA ALA A 173 -16.29 15.54 -9.17
C ALA A 173 -16.50 14.54 -10.33
N ALA A 174 -15.94 14.80 -11.50
CA ALA A 174 -16.07 13.91 -12.65
C ALA A 174 -15.43 12.53 -12.42
N ARG A 175 -14.39 12.42 -11.59
CA ARG A 175 -13.80 11.13 -11.22
C ARG A 175 -14.64 10.40 -10.18
N LEU A 176 -15.29 11.12 -9.25
CA LEU A 176 -16.22 10.53 -8.31
C LEU A 176 -17.45 9.95 -9.02
N LEU A 177 -17.89 10.57 -10.11
CA LEU A 177 -18.98 10.04 -10.93
C LEU A 177 -18.68 8.64 -11.49
N ARG A 178 -17.42 8.33 -11.77
CA ARG A 178 -17.01 6.99 -12.24
C ARG A 178 -17.34 5.88 -11.25
N PHE A 179 -17.25 6.15 -9.94
CA PHE A 179 -17.64 5.15 -8.92
C PHE A 179 -19.13 4.85 -9.03
N THR A 180 -19.96 5.87 -9.12
CA THR A 180 -21.40 5.71 -9.25
C THR A 180 -21.76 4.97 -10.55
N THR A 181 -21.12 5.34 -11.67
CA THR A 181 -21.32 4.67 -12.96
C THR A 181 -20.90 3.18 -12.91
N ALA A 182 -19.88 2.85 -12.11
CA ALA A 182 -19.41 1.47 -11.94
C ALA A 182 -20.19 0.71 -10.84
N ALA A 183 -21.28 1.27 -10.31
CA ALA A 183 -22.02 0.74 -9.17
C ALA A 183 -21.15 0.47 -7.94
N ALA A 184 -20.07 1.24 -7.78
CA ALA A 184 -19.17 1.21 -6.63
C ALA A 184 -19.46 2.41 -5.72
N PHE A 185 -19.06 2.29 -4.45
CA PHE A 185 -19.29 3.33 -3.46
C PHE A 185 -17.98 4.03 -3.09
N PHE A 186 -18.07 5.32 -2.83
CA PHE A 186 -16.95 6.08 -2.29
C PHE A 186 -17.31 6.71 -0.94
N VAL A 187 -16.31 6.85 -0.08
CA VAL A 187 -16.34 7.68 1.13
C VAL A 187 -15.13 8.60 1.07
N ILE A 188 -15.38 9.90 0.93
CA ILE A 188 -14.31 10.89 0.79
C ILE A 188 -14.50 12.03 1.77
N ARG A 189 -13.41 12.46 2.41
CA ARG A 189 -13.43 13.66 3.22
C ARG A 189 -13.54 14.90 2.35
N THR A 190 -14.38 15.87 2.73
CA THR A 190 -14.54 17.12 1.99
C THR A 190 -13.98 18.32 2.75
N ARG A 191 -13.93 19.49 2.05
CA ARG A 191 -13.64 20.78 2.65
C ARG A 191 -14.89 21.36 3.30
N GLU A 192 -14.73 22.26 4.28
CA GLU A 192 -15.85 22.93 4.95
C GLU A 192 -16.73 23.74 3.99
N LYS A 193 -16.11 24.43 3.05
CA LYS A 193 -16.80 25.32 2.09
C LYS A 193 -17.01 24.62 0.76
N MET A 194 -17.96 23.69 0.71
CA MET A 194 -18.39 23.07 -0.54
C MET A 194 -19.78 23.59 -0.88
N LEU A 195 -19.93 24.20 -2.07
CA LEU A 195 -21.22 24.72 -2.55
C LEU A 195 -22.15 23.56 -2.89
N HIS A 196 -23.32 23.52 -2.23
CA HIS A 196 -24.33 22.50 -2.41
C HIS A 196 -25.72 23.05 -2.10
N GLN A 197 -26.72 22.39 -2.64
CA GLN A 197 -28.15 22.58 -2.32
C GLN A 197 -28.58 21.34 -1.50
N VAL A 198 -29.24 21.57 -0.36
CA VAL A 198 -29.84 20.51 0.44
C VAL A 198 -31.14 20.06 -0.24
N LEU A 199 -31.26 18.76 -0.46
CA LEU A 199 -32.45 18.13 -1.03
C LEU A 199 -33.34 17.51 0.06
N ALA A 200 -32.71 16.87 1.06
CA ALA A 200 -33.37 16.24 2.19
C ALA A 200 -32.43 16.18 3.40
N GLU A 201 -33.00 16.24 4.58
CA GLU A 201 -32.30 15.97 5.84
C GLU A 201 -32.71 14.60 6.38
N GLN A 202 -31.73 13.88 6.95
CA GLN A 202 -31.95 12.56 7.54
C GLN A 202 -31.88 12.66 9.06
N PRO A 203 -32.54 11.79 9.81
CA PRO A 203 -32.38 11.68 11.25
C PRO A 203 -30.92 11.46 11.64
N CYS A 204 -30.48 12.12 12.68
CA CYS A 204 -29.10 12.05 13.15
C CYS A 204 -29.01 11.43 14.55
N ASP A 205 -28.07 10.53 14.75
CA ASP A 205 -27.71 10.03 16.07
C ASP A 205 -26.57 10.87 16.66
N ALA A 206 -26.95 11.85 17.47
CA ALA A 206 -25.98 12.74 18.15
C ALA A 206 -25.09 11.95 19.15
N MET A 207 -25.58 10.85 19.71
CA MET A 207 -24.77 10.01 20.63
C MET A 207 -23.67 9.26 19.88
N ALA A 208 -23.90 8.93 18.61
CA ALA A 208 -22.88 8.38 17.71
C ALA A 208 -21.95 9.46 17.12
N GLY A 209 -22.08 10.72 17.53
CA GLY A 209 -21.28 11.84 17.04
C GLY A 209 -21.74 12.41 15.69
N ILE A 210 -22.91 12.02 15.18
CA ILE A 210 -23.44 12.55 13.89
C ILE A 210 -24.10 13.90 14.14
N VAL A 211 -23.50 14.93 13.55
CA VAL A 211 -23.99 16.32 13.65
C VAL A 211 -25.07 16.62 12.60
N SER A 212 -24.86 16.13 11.40
CA SER A 212 -25.85 16.25 10.33
C SER A 212 -25.68 15.15 9.27
N ASP A 213 -26.77 14.75 8.66
CA ASP A 213 -26.83 13.82 7.56
C ASP A 213 -27.81 14.33 6.51
N ARG A 214 -27.33 14.66 5.33
CA ARG A 214 -28.08 15.35 4.30
C ARG A 214 -27.88 14.75 2.93
N HIS A 215 -28.95 14.68 2.16
CA HIS A 215 -28.85 14.47 0.73
C HIS A 215 -28.68 15.83 0.06
N VAL A 216 -27.65 15.96 -0.76
CA VAL A 216 -27.30 17.25 -1.36
C VAL A 216 -27.01 17.11 -2.85
N LEU A 217 -27.19 18.20 -3.57
CA LEU A 217 -26.75 18.37 -4.95
C LEU A 217 -25.58 19.36 -4.97
N LEU A 218 -24.48 19.00 -5.62
CA LEU A 218 -23.32 19.88 -5.75
C LEU A 218 -23.66 21.01 -6.75
N THR A 219 -23.46 22.29 -6.35
CA THR A 219 -23.85 23.46 -7.15
C THR A 219 -22.69 24.30 -7.66
N GLY A 220 -21.44 24.02 -7.23
CA GLY A 220 -20.27 24.75 -7.72
C GLY A 220 -20.07 24.53 -9.23
N LYS A 221 -19.60 25.57 -9.93
CA LYS A 221 -19.44 25.60 -11.40
C LYS A 221 -18.78 24.34 -11.99
N HIS A 222 -17.73 23.83 -11.37
CA HIS A 222 -17.02 22.63 -11.81
C HIS A 222 -17.44 21.36 -11.06
N THR A 223 -17.93 21.48 -9.84
CA THR A 223 -18.35 20.33 -9.03
C THR A 223 -19.75 19.87 -9.41
N GLY A 224 -20.70 20.80 -9.63
CA GLY A 224 -22.06 20.45 -10.03
C GLY A 224 -22.13 19.83 -11.43
N SER A 225 -21.44 20.42 -12.43
CA SER A 225 -21.38 19.84 -13.77
C SER A 225 -20.61 18.53 -13.82
N GLY A 226 -19.60 18.34 -12.97
CA GLY A 226 -18.79 17.12 -12.93
C GLY A 226 -19.47 15.96 -12.18
N TYR A 227 -20.38 16.25 -11.25
CA TYR A 227 -21.19 15.26 -10.54
C TYR A 227 -22.64 15.77 -10.41
N PRO A 228 -23.47 15.52 -11.42
CA PRO A 228 -24.84 16.05 -11.48
C PRO A 228 -25.89 15.22 -10.71
N LEU A 229 -25.46 14.23 -9.96
CA LEU A 229 -26.33 13.35 -9.19
C LEU A 229 -26.36 13.77 -7.72
N PRO A 230 -27.42 13.43 -6.96
CA PRO A 230 -27.43 13.57 -5.52
C PRO A 230 -26.27 12.80 -4.86
N VAL A 231 -25.74 13.34 -3.79
CA VAL A 231 -24.76 12.72 -2.90
C VAL A 231 -25.19 12.92 -1.47
N ARG A 232 -24.69 12.10 -0.57
CA ARG A 232 -24.94 12.20 0.87
C ARG A 232 -23.76 12.89 1.53
N LEU A 233 -24.04 13.93 2.30
CA LEU A 233 -23.10 14.73 3.07
C LEU A 233 -23.34 14.46 4.56
N ILE A 234 -22.36 13.87 5.23
CA ILE A 234 -22.41 13.53 6.65
C ILE A 234 -21.41 14.39 7.40
N GLU A 235 -21.84 15.04 8.46
CA GLU A 235 -20.97 15.76 9.41
C GLU A 235 -20.86 14.93 10.68
N PHE A 236 -19.63 14.59 11.04
CA PHE A 236 -19.29 13.80 12.21
C PHE A 236 -18.38 14.57 13.15
N HIS A 237 -18.76 14.66 14.42
CA HIS A 237 -17.93 15.24 15.46
C HIS A 237 -17.08 14.16 16.13
N ASP A 238 -15.78 14.22 15.90
CA ASP A 238 -14.78 13.35 16.54
C ASP A 238 -14.45 13.92 17.92
N THR A 239 -15.08 13.38 18.95
CA THR A 239 -14.91 13.82 20.35
C THR A 239 -13.51 13.58 20.90
N GLU A 240 -12.80 12.55 20.39
CA GLU A 240 -11.42 12.25 20.81
C GLU A 240 -10.43 13.33 20.36
N ARG A 241 -10.74 14.00 19.23
CA ARG A 241 -9.86 15.00 18.58
C ARG A 241 -10.48 16.38 18.53
N GLU A 242 -11.62 16.59 19.14
CA GLU A 242 -12.39 17.86 19.19
C GLU A 242 -12.51 18.53 17.81
N ARG A 243 -12.84 17.75 16.78
CA ARG A 243 -12.94 18.25 15.42
C ARG A 243 -14.15 17.68 14.68
N THR A 244 -14.73 18.51 13.82
CA THR A 244 -15.79 18.06 12.92
C THR A 244 -15.20 17.64 11.56
N LEU A 245 -15.56 16.46 11.12
CA LEU A 245 -15.21 15.91 9.82
C LEU A 245 -16.45 15.89 8.93
N ARG A 246 -16.24 16.12 7.63
CA ARG A 246 -17.31 16.09 6.63
C ARG A 246 -16.99 15.01 5.61
N PHE A 247 -17.91 14.08 5.42
CA PHE A 247 -17.80 12.98 4.48
C PHE A 247 -18.85 13.11 3.38
N LEU A 248 -18.41 12.89 2.15
CA LEU A 248 -19.28 12.77 0.99
C LEU A 248 -19.28 11.31 0.54
N THR A 249 -20.47 10.78 0.25
CA THR A 249 -20.63 9.41 -0.24
C THR A 249 -21.79 9.33 -1.23
N ASN A 250 -21.73 8.38 -2.16
CA ASN A 250 -22.84 8.01 -3.03
C ASN A 250 -23.63 6.82 -2.47
N ASN A 251 -23.37 6.38 -1.24
CA ASN A 251 -24.17 5.38 -0.57
C ASN A 251 -25.19 6.05 0.35
N PHE A 252 -26.46 5.74 0.14
CA PHE A 252 -27.59 6.33 0.88
C PHE A 252 -28.18 5.37 1.92
N GLU A 253 -27.75 4.12 1.95
CA GLU A 253 -28.33 3.06 2.77
C GLU A 253 -27.56 2.81 4.08
N LEU A 254 -26.22 2.96 4.04
CA LEU A 254 -25.39 2.72 5.23
C LEU A 254 -25.73 3.71 6.35
N ASP A 255 -25.70 3.21 7.58
CA ASP A 255 -25.73 4.06 8.76
C ASP A 255 -24.59 5.12 8.74
N ALA A 256 -24.91 6.36 9.16
CA ALA A 256 -23.96 7.48 9.11
C ALA A 256 -22.72 7.25 10.01
N ALA A 257 -22.91 6.61 11.17
CA ALA A 257 -21.79 6.26 12.05
C ALA A 257 -20.90 5.18 11.44
N LEU A 258 -21.48 4.26 10.65
CA LEU A 258 -20.71 3.26 9.91
C LEU A 258 -19.87 3.92 8.80
N VAL A 259 -20.39 4.93 8.10
CA VAL A 259 -19.61 5.72 7.12
C VAL A 259 -18.41 6.41 7.80
N ALA A 260 -18.60 7.00 8.99
CA ALA A 260 -17.51 7.60 9.75
C ALA A 260 -16.47 6.55 10.20
N ARG A 261 -16.91 5.36 10.64
CA ARG A 261 -16.01 4.23 10.98
C ARG A 261 -15.25 3.74 9.76
N LEU A 262 -15.88 3.63 8.60
CA LEU A 262 -15.20 3.29 7.34
C LEU A 262 -14.10 4.29 6.99
N TYR A 263 -14.38 5.58 7.14
CA TYR A 263 -13.35 6.60 6.90
C TYR A 263 -12.18 6.46 7.87
N ARG A 264 -12.41 6.09 9.11
CA ARG A 264 -11.36 5.84 10.10
C ARG A 264 -10.45 4.67 9.67
N CYS A 265 -11.00 3.63 9.03
CA CYS A 265 -10.22 2.51 8.49
C CYS A 265 -9.20 2.93 7.41
N ARG A 266 -9.37 4.08 6.76
CA ARG A 266 -8.39 4.64 5.80
C ARG A 266 -6.99 4.74 6.40
N TRP A 267 -6.87 4.94 7.71
CA TRP A 267 -5.57 5.03 8.38
C TRP A 267 -4.66 3.82 8.16
N GLN A 268 -5.22 2.66 7.87
CA GLN A 268 -4.46 1.44 7.60
C GLN A 268 -3.48 1.60 6.42
N ILE A 269 -3.82 2.43 5.42
CA ILE A 269 -2.89 2.68 4.31
C ILE A 269 -1.69 3.53 4.73
N GLU A 270 -1.86 4.43 5.71
CA GLU A 270 -0.75 5.21 6.27
C GLU A 270 0.17 4.29 7.10
N LEU A 271 -0.39 3.34 7.84
CA LEU A 271 0.38 2.32 8.56
C LEU A 271 1.15 1.42 7.59
N PHE A 272 0.52 1.01 6.48
CA PHE A 272 1.21 0.28 5.41
C PHE A 272 2.39 1.08 4.85
N PHE A 273 2.21 2.37 4.52
CA PHE A 273 3.30 3.21 4.05
C PHE A 273 4.41 3.41 5.08
N LYS A 274 4.03 3.60 6.35
CA LYS A 274 4.98 3.68 7.46
C LYS A 274 5.80 2.39 7.53
N TRP A 275 5.15 1.24 7.48
CA TRP A 275 5.80 -0.07 7.57
C TRP A 275 6.81 -0.28 6.44
N ILE A 276 6.42 -0.12 5.18
CA ILE A 276 7.33 -0.33 4.03
C ILE A 276 8.49 0.67 4.02
N LYS A 277 8.29 1.90 4.50
CA LYS A 277 9.35 2.91 4.62
C LYS A 277 10.31 2.65 5.76
N GLN A 278 9.87 2.01 6.83
CA GLN A 278 10.69 1.71 8.01
C GLN A 278 11.46 0.41 7.86
N HIS A 279 10.81 -0.63 7.33
CA HIS A 279 11.35 -1.99 7.36
C HIS A 279 11.91 -2.47 6.02
N LEU A 280 11.60 -1.79 4.92
CA LEU A 280 12.11 -2.11 3.59
C LEU A 280 12.96 -0.99 3.01
N ARG A 281 13.86 -1.34 2.09
CA ARG A 281 14.78 -0.39 1.47
C ARG A 281 14.13 0.33 0.29
N ILE A 282 13.23 1.30 0.59
CA ILE A 282 12.61 2.17 -0.41
C ILE A 282 12.95 3.65 -0.23
N LYS A 283 13.76 4.01 0.80
CA LYS A 283 14.28 5.37 1.01
C LYS A 283 15.73 5.54 0.54
N ALA A 284 16.49 4.44 0.50
CA ALA A 284 17.88 4.43 0.03
C ALA A 284 17.99 3.44 -1.12
N PHE A 285 18.25 3.95 -2.33
CA PHE A 285 18.30 3.14 -3.53
C PHE A 285 19.72 2.65 -3.81
N ILE A 286 19.81 1.40 -4.27
CA ILE A 286 21.07 0.72 -4.60
C ILE A 286 21.55 1.12 -6.01
N GLY A 287 20.64 1.54 -6.89
CA GLY A 287 20.91 2.03 -8.24
C GLY A 287 20.20 3.34 -8.53
N ASN A 288 20.70 4.10 -9.51
CA ASN A 288 20.25 5.47 -9.80
C ASN A 288 19.31 5.57 -11.02
N SER A 289 19.25 4.55 -11.87
CA SER A 289 18.38 4.61 -13.06
C SER A 289 16.91 4.41 -12.70
N PRO A 290 15.98 4.90 -13.53
CA PRO A 290 14.55 4.65 -13.37
C PRO A 290 14.23 3.16 -13.23
N ASN A 291 14.91 2.34 -13.99
CA ASN A 291 14.71 0.90 -14.02
C ASN A 291 15.17 0.22 -12.72
N ALA A 292 16.38 0.53 -12.25
CA ALA A 292 16.93 -0.03 -11.01
C ALA A 292 16.08 0.36 -9.78
N VAL A 293 15.62 1.61 -9.72
CA VAL A 293 14.72 2.12 -8.67
C VAL A 293 13.38 1.38 -8.71
N SER A 294 12.79 1.21 -9.91
CA SER A 294 11.54 0.49 -10.07
C SER A 294 11.66 -0.98 -9.65
N ILE A 295 12.75 -1.66 -10.04
CA ILE A 295 13.04 -3.03 -9.61
C ILE A 295 13.09 -3.11 -8.09
N GLN A 296 13.80 -2.20 -7.44
CA GLN A 296 13.93 -2.19 -5.97
C GLN A 296 12.59 -1.98 -5.27
N ILE A 297 11.76 -1.05 -5.75
CA ILE A 297 10.43 -0.80 -5.18
C ILE A 297 9.54 -2.04 -5.35
N TRP A 298 9.46 -2.59 -6.57
CA TRP A 298 8.64 -3.79 -6.82
C TRP A 298 9.09 -4.99 -5.99
N THR A 299 10.41 -5.16 -5.82
CA THR A 299 10.97 -6.22 -4.95
C THR A 299 10.61 -5.98 -3.48
N ALA A 300 10.62 -4.72 -3.02
CA ALA A 300 10.21 -4.40 -1.65
C ALA A 300 8.73 -4.73 -1.41
N ILE A 301 7.85 -4.37 -2.34
CA ILE A 301 6.43 -4.75 -2.27
C ILE A 301 6.26 -6.27 -2.29
N THR A 302 7.00 -6.97 -3.16
CA THR A 302 7.00 -8.44 -3.19
C THR A 302 7.43 -9.01 -1.84
N ALA A 303 8.48 -8.48 -1.21
CA ALA A 303 8.95 -8.93 0.11
C ALA A 303 7.87 -8.72 1.19
N TYR A 304 7.21 -7.55 1.23
CA TYR A 304 6.07 -7.31 2.13
C TYR A 304 4.98 -8.37 1.96
N VAL A 305 4.55 -8.59 0.73
CA VAL A 305 3.46 -9.51 0.42
C VAL A 305 3.85 -10.96 0.73
N LEU A 306 5.10 -11.37 0.46
CA LEU A 306 5.59 -12.72 0.80
C LEU A 306 5.60 -12.94 2.32
N VAL A 307 6.01 -11.95 3.11
CA VAL A 307 5.94 -12.04 4.58
C VAL A 307 4.49 -12.17 5.05
N ALA A 308 3.56 -11.42 4.46
CA ALA A 308 2.13 -11.56 4.74
C ALA A 308 1.61 -12.97 4.39
N ILE A 309 1.98 -13.51 3.21
CA ILE A 309 1.60 -14.87 2.80
C ILE A 309 2.14 -15.91 3.79
N VAL A 310 3.41 -15.80 4.18
CA VAL A 310 4.05 -16.72 5.16
C VAL A 310 3.30 -16.64 6.48
N ARG A 311 3.07 -15.44 7.01
CA ARG A 311 2.31 -15.24 8.24
C ARG A 311 0.94 -15.94 8.21
N LYS A 312 0.18 -15.72 7.14
CA LYS A 312 -1.18 -16.27 6.99
C LYS A 312 -1.18 -17.78 6.83
N ARG A 313 -0.30 -18.33 5.97
CA ARG A 313 -0.24 -19.78 5.69
C ARG A 313 0.22 -20.60 6.90
N LEU A 314 1.11 -20.05 7.71
CA LEU A 314 1.64 -20.72 8.89
C LEU A 314 0.80 -20.45 10.14
N GLY A 315 -0.23 -19.57 10.06
CA GLY A 315 -0.98 -19.16 11.23
C GLY A 315 -0.10 -18.51 12.31
N ALA A 316 1.02 -17.87 11.89
CA ALA A 316 2.01 -17.36 12.82
C ALA A 316 1.42 -16.19 13.63
N PRO A 317 1.44 -16.23 14.97
CA PRO A 317 0.95 -15.15 15.84
C PRO A 317 1.85 -13.92 15.75
N ALA A 318 3.13 -14.10 15.41
CA ALA A 318 4.13 -13.06 15.35
C ALA A 318 3.75 -11.92 14.39
N SER A 319 4.14 -10.70 14.73
CA SER A 319 3.93 -9.52 13.89
C SER A 319 4.71 -9.64 12.56
N MET A 320 4.26 -8.91 11.53
CA MET A 320 4.97 -8.83 10.24
C MET A 320 6.44 -8.39 10.42
N HIS A 321 6.69 -7.52 11.40
CA HIS A 321 8.05 -7.05 11.69
C HIS A 321 8.90 -8.13 12.36
N ALA A 322 8.37 -8.83 13.35
CA ALA A 322 9.07 -9.93 14.01
C ALA A 322 9.42 -11.05 13.01
N ILE A 323 8.48 -11.42 12.13
CA ILE A 323 8.74 -12.38 11.06
C ILE A 323 9.89 -11.90 10.15
N LEU A 324 9.89 -10.62 9.77
CA LEU A 324 10.98 -10.06 8.95
C LEU A 324 12.34 -10.13 9.68
N GLN A 325 12.38 -9.82 10.97
CA GLN A 325 13.59 -9.93 11.78
C GLN A 325 14.10 -11.36 11.86
N ILE A 326 13.23 -12.33 12.14
CA ILE A 326 13.58 -13.76 12.19
C ILE A 326 14.12 -14.22 10.83
N LEU A 327 13.44 -13.88 9.75
CA LEU A 327 13.90 -14.20 8.40
C LEU A 327 15.25 -13.58 8.08
N SER A 328 15.53 -12.35 8.57
CA SER A 328 16.81 -11.66 8.30
C SER A 328 18.01 -12.40 8.88
N LEU A 329 17.84 -13.11 9.98
CA LEU A 329 18.89 -13.86 10.67
C LEU A 329 18.99 -15.32 10.15
N ASN A 330 17.86 -15.91 9.76
CA ASN A 330 17.76 -17.34 9.52
C ASN A 330 17.53 -17.73 8.04
N LEU A 331 17.71 -16.77 7.10
CA LEU A 331 17.35 -16.96 5.68
C LEU A 331 18.08 -18.16 5.03
N PHE A 332 19.28 -18.50 5.51
CA PHE A 332 20.09 -19.62 5.01
C PHE A 332 20.17 -20.81 6.00
N GLU A 333 19.37 -20.76 7.07
CA GLU A 333 19.30 -21.88 8.00
C GLU A 333 18.35 -22.96 7.49
N LYS A 334 18.62 -24.22 7.88
CA LYS A 334 17.79 -25.36 7.49
C LYS A 334 16.63 -25.62 8.45
N THR A 335 16.50 -24.81 9.50
CA THR A 335 15.40 -24.94 10.46
C THR A 335 14.08 -24.61 9.77
N PRO A 336 13.05 -25.45 9.90
CA PRO A 336 11.74 -25.17 9.31
C PRO A 336 11.13 -23.87 9.83
N LEU A 337 10.55 -23.06 8.93
CA LEU A 337 9.94 -21.77 9.30
C LEU A 337 8.88 -21.89 10.42
N PRO A 338 7.99 -22.92 10.46
CA PRO A 338 7.04 -23.06 11.56
C PRO A 338 7.74 -23.16 12.93
N THR A 339 8.86 -23.86 13.02
CA THR A 339 9.65 -23.98 14.26
C THR A 339 10.27 -22.64 14.65
N LEU A 340 10.84 -21.91 13.68
CA LEU A 340 11.43 -20.60 13.95
C LEU A 340 10.39 -19.57 14.40
N LEU A 341 9.20 -19.59 13.80
CA LEU A 341 8.13 -18.63 14.12
C LEU A 341 7.32 -19.03 15.35
N GLY A 342 7.23 -20.30 15.69
CA GLY A 342 6.60 -20.80 16.91
C GLY A 342 7.32 -20.33 18.18
N ASN A 343 8.66 -20.39 18.16
CA ASN A 343 9.49 -19.95 19.29
C ASN A 343 9.43 -18.43 19.52
N ALA A 344 8.97 -17.66 18.54
CA ALA A 344 8.86 -16.20 18.66
C ALA A 344 7.54 -15.75 19.32
N ALA A 345 6.53 -16.62 19.41
CA ALA A 345 5.27 -16.31 20.05
C ALA A 345 5.42 -16.05 21.56
N ASP A 346 6.41 -16.69 22.19
CA ASP A 346 6.68 -16.55 23.62
C ASP A 346 7.34 -15.21 24.00
N CYS A 347 7.75 -14.40 23.01
CA CYS A 347 8.43 -13.12 23.22
C CYS A 347 7.54 -11.87 23.07
N GLU A 348 6.29 -11.99 22.62
CA GLU A 348 5.42 -10.84 22.29
C GLU A 348 4.40 -10.50 23.40
N GLU A 349 4.69 -10.66 24.68
CA GLU A 349 3.79 -10.20 25.75
C GLU A 349 3.71 -8.65 25.91
N SER A 350 4.31 -7.85 25.03
CA SER A 350 4.36 -6.39 25.21
C SER A 350 4.02 -5.51 24.00
N ASP A 351 3.49 -6.06 22.90
CA ASP A 351 2.95 -5.19 21.86
C ASP A 351 1.53 -4.75 22.22
N VAL A 352 1.42 -3.49 22.66
CA VAL A 352 0.17 -2.78 22.94
C VAL A 352 -0.81 -3.01 21.79
N PRO A 353 -2.06 -3.45 22.06
CA PRO A 353 -3.06 -3.69 21.03
C PRO A 353 -3.21 -2.47 20.14
N VAL A 354 -3.38 -2.68 18.83
CA VAL A 354 -3.56 -1.65 17.80
C VAL A 354 -4.66 -0.61 18.16
N THR A 355 -5.57 -0.95 19.04
CA THR A 355 -6.59 -0.06 19.63
C THR A 355 -6.00 1.12 20.41
N HIS A 356 -4.84 0.99 21.07
CA HIS A 356 -4.22 2.10 21.81
C HIS A 356 -3.30 3.00 20.97
N GLN A 357 -2.77 2.52 19.83
CA GLN A 357 -1.99 3.39 18.92
C GLN A 357 -2.87 4.38 18.12
N LEU A 358 -4.17 4.15 18.04
CA LEU A 358 -5.12 5.10 17.44
C LEU A 358 -5.35 6.34 18.34
N ALA A 359 -4.97 6.29 19.60
CA ALA A 359 -5.11 7.40 20.54
C ALA A 359 -3.94 8.40 20.53
N LEU A 360 -2.80 8.08 19.89
CA LEU A 360 -1.57 8.89 19.96
C LEU A 360 -1.29 9.73 18.69
N LEU A 361 -2.21 9.84 17.77
CA LEU A 361 -2.12 10.66 16.57
C LEU A 361 -3.42 11.39 16.31
#